data_523f833bcb5108bee96d61a5692f92c3
#
_entry.id   523f833bcb5108bee96d61a5692f92c3
#
_cell.length_a   1.000
_cell.length_b   1.000
_cell.length_c   1.000
_cell.angle_alpha   90.00
_cell.angle_beta   90.00
_cell.angle_gamma   90.00
#
_symmetry.space_group_name_H-M   'P 1'
#
loop_
_entity.id
_entity.type
_entity.pdbx_description
1 polymer ?
#
loop_
_entity_poly.entity_id
_entity_poly.type
_entity_poly.pdbx_seq_one_letter_code
_entity_poly.pdbx_strand_id
1 'polypeptide(L)'
;LLDPNPLVSGRGVQRLLDCGVDVEIMHKFFPMAADLLRGFKKYILRGKPFIINKCAMTLDGKIAANSGDSRWISSDSSRLLVHKLRSKVDAVIVGKNTFLNDNPSLNVRPGDFSEEAFSSFDMGINLTGRYNFFLEELFRAKPDPDIEPLRVLIGMPDYIPEGSNFFRDDNYVVITSKKSYNEKIAKNSNLKNFDFRQRLVVGEYDDPSKEVDFILEVLKAHGVMHAMLEGGSGINGTFFNAGAIDMFMYIIAPKVAGNGIPPISGAPVEKISDALLLYDVTTASIGRDILICGYKEQYNFEMM
;
A
#
# COMPACT_ATOMS: atom_id res chain seq x y z
N LEU A 1 -3.93 -12.29 22.41
CA LEU A 1 -5.13 -12.32 21.56
C LEU A 1 -5.51 -13.75 21.22
N LEU A 2 -6.81 -14.00 21.08
CA LEU A 2 -7.27 -15.19 20.39
C LEU A 2 -7.04 -15.03 18.87
N ASP A 3 -6.85 -16.15 18.19
CA ASP A 3 -6.72 -16.14 16.72
C ASP A 3 -8.04 -15.63 16.10
N PRO A 4 -8.03 -14.61 15.24
CA PRO A 4 -9.24 -14.11 14.60
C PRO A 4 -9.86 -15.10 13.60
N ASN A 5 -9.14 -16.16 13.21
CA ASN A 5 -9.67 -17.22 12.35
C ASN A 5 -10.70 -18.07 13.12
N PRO A 6 -12.00 -18.10 12.70
CA PRO A 6 -13.03 -18.90 13.39
C PRO A 6 -12.71 -20.38 13.46
N LEU A 7 -11.89 -20.90 12.54
CA LEU A 7 -11.46 -22.30 12.54
C LEU A 7 -10.40 -22.61 13.61
N VAL A 8 -9.76 -21.59 14.18
CA VAL A 8 -8.69 -21.72 15.18
C VAL A 8 -9.11 -21.15 16.53
N SER A 9 -9.82 -20.04 16.54
CA SER A 9 -10.18 -19.22 17.69
C SER A 9 -10.41 -20.00 18.99
N GLY A 10 -9.60 -19.74 20.00
CA GLY A 10 -9.68 -20.37 21.33
C GLY A 10 -9.27 -21.85 21.42
N ARG A 11 -9.19 -22.59 20.32
CA ARG A 11 -8.86 -24.04 20.36
C ARG A 11 -7.45 -24.31 20.90
N GLY A 12 -6.48 -23.46 20.60
CA GLY A 12 -5.12 -23.56 21.13
C GLY A 12 -5.09 -23.35 22.64
N VAL A 13 -5.81 -22.36 23.13
CA VAL A 13 -5.98 -22.10 24.58
C VAL A 13 -6.62 -23.29 25.27
N GLN A 14 -7.75 -23.79 24.74
CA GLN A 14 -8.44 -24.95 25.31
C GLN A 14 -7.53 -26.17 25.39
N ARG A 15 -6.78 -26.46 24.30
CA ARG A 15 -5.84 -27.59 24.29
C ARG A 15 -4.74 -27.49 25.34
N LEU A 16 -4.22 -26.29 25.60
CA LEU A 16 -3.23 -26.05 26.67
C LEU A 16 -3.85 -26.30 28.05
N LEU A 17 -5.05 -25.75 28.29
CA LEU A 17 -5.78 -25.99 29.55
C LEU A 17 -6.08 -27.48 29.78
N ASP A 18 -6.50 -28.19 28.73
CA ASP A 18 -6.78 -29.64 28.79
C ASP A 18 -5.51 -30.46 29.11
N CYS A 19 -4.33 -29.93 28.79
CA CYS A 19 -3.03 -30.53 29.12
C CYS A 19 -2.51 -30.08 30.50
N GLY A 20 -3.28 -29.35 31.29
CA GLY A 20 -2.87 -28.86 32.62
C GLY A 20 -1.92 -27.66 32.59
N VAL A 21 -1.82 -26.94 31.45
CA VAL A 21 -1.03 -25.72 31.34
C VAL A 21 -1.90 -24.51 31.68
N ASP A 22 -1.46 -23.70 32.63
CA ASP A 22 -2.14 -22.46 32.96
C ASP A 22 -1.99 -21.44 31.81
N VAL A 23 -3.10 -20.85 31.42
CA VAL A 23 -3.14 -19.86 30.31
C VAL A 23 -3.75 -18.55 30.78
N GLU A 24 -2.99 -17.46 30.69
CA GLU A 24 -3.46 -16.13 30.99
C GLU A 24 -3.59 -15.30 29.71
N ILE A 25 -4.76 -14.66 29.51
CA ILE A 25 -5.00 -13.73 28.41
C ILE A 25 -4.74 -12.30 28.89
N MET A 26 -3.61 -11.73 28.49
CA MET A 26 -3.19 -10.41 28.93
C MET A 26 -3.79 -9.30 28.06
N HIS A 27 -4.95 -8.77 28.43
CA HIS A 27 -5.68 -7.71 27.72
C HIS A 27 -4.87 -6.42 27.48
N LYS A 28 -3.90 -6.11 28.35
CA LYS A 28 -3.03 -4.91 28.21
C LYS A 28 -2.22 -4.87 26.90
N PHE A 29 -1.96 -6.02 26.28
CA PHE A 29 -1.23 -6.12 25.00
C PHE A 29 -2.13 -6.17 23.77
N PHE A 30 -3.46 -6.15 23.95
CA PHE A 30 -4.40 -6.20 22.82
C PHE A 30 -4.19 -5.08 21.80
N PRO A 31 -3.96 -3.80 22.19
CA PRO A 31 -3.72 -2.74 21.23
C PRO A 31 -2.54 -3.03 20.32
N MET A 32 -1.42 -3.50 20.88
CA MET A 32 -0.21 -3.83 20.10
C MET A 32 -0.43 -5.00 19.15
N ALA A 33 -0.98 -6.08 19.66
CA ALA A 33 -1.25 -7.28 18.87
C ALA A 33 -2.30 -7.02 17.79
N ALA A 34 -3.26 -6.14 18.06
CA ALA A 34 -4.28 -5.73 17.12
C ALA A 34 -3.70 -4.98 15.92
N ASP A 35 -2.76 -4.07 16.14
CA ASP A 35 -2.10 -3.33 15.05
C ASP A 35 -1.32 -4.28 14.13
N LEU A 36 -0.64 -5.27 14.67
CA LEU A 36 0.05 -6.29 13.88
C LEU A 36 -0.91 -7.18 13.07
N LEU A 37 -2.07 -7.47 13.64
CA LEU A 37 -3.03 -8.42 13.05
C LEU A 37 -4.10 -7.77 12.16
N ARG A 38 -4.11 -6.43 11.97
CA ARG A 38 -5.14 -5.75 11.17
C ARG A 38 -5.31 -6.36 9.79
N GLY A 39 -4.22 -6.55 9.06
CA GLY A 39 -4.25 -7.13 7.73
C GLY A 39 -4.66 -8.60 7.74
N PHE A 40 -4.09 -9.40 8.63
CA PHE A 40 -4.46 -10.80 8.80
C PHE A 40 -5.95 -10.95 9.14
N LYS A 41 -6.46 -10.15 10.09
CA LYS A 41 -7.88 -10.14 10.48
C LYS A 41 -8.78 -9.82 9.28
N LYS A 42 -8.46 -8.76 8.52
CA LYS A 42 -9.22 -8.41 7.31
C LYS A 42 -9.20 -9.54 6.29
N TYR A 43 -8.02 -10.11 6.02
CA TYR A 43 -7.87 -11.19 5.05
C TYR A 43 -8.67 -12.44 5.43
N ILE A 44 -8.59 -12.88 6.70
CA ILE A 44 -9.27 -14.08 7.19
C ILE A 44 -10.79 -13.88 7.29
N LEU A 45 -11.25 -12.72 7.80
CA LEU A 45 -12.69 -12.52 8.05
C LEU A 45 -13.44 -11.98 6.82
N ARG A 46 -12.79 -11.15 6.00
CA ARG A 46 -13.43 -10.51 4.84
C ARG A 46 -12.95 -11.07 3.50
N GLY A 47 -11.91 -11.91 3.49
CA GLY A 47 -11.32 -12.48 2.28
C GLY A 47 -10.72 -11.41 1.35
N LYS A 48 -10.34 -10.24 1.85
CA LYS A 48 -9.81 -9.13 1.04
C LYS A 48 -8.44 -8.68 1.57
N PRO A 49 -7.49 -8.33 0.68
CA PRO A 49 -6.21 -7.72 1.07
C PRO A 49 -6.37 -6.44 1.87
N PHE A 50 -5.38 -6.15 2.72
CA PHE A 50 -5.24 -4.89 3.43
C PHE A 50 -4.45 -3.91 2.55
N ILE A 51 -5.06 -2.77 2.21
CA ILE A 51 -4.50 -1.79 1.28
C ILE A 51 -3.92 -0.61 2.03
N ILE A 52 -2.61 -0.40 1.88
CA ILE A 52 -1.87 0.76 2.42
C ILE A 52 -1.67 1.75 1.28
N ASN A 53 -2.37 2.88 1.30
CA ASN A 53 -2.10 3.95 0.35
C ASN A 53 -0.94 4.81 0.83
N LYS A 54 0.20 4.71 0.14
CA LYS A 54 1.40 5.49 0.45
C LYS A 54 1.56 6.62 -0.55
N CYS A 55 1.66 7.85 -0.05
CA CYS A 55 1.99 9.01 -0.86
C CYS A 55 3.15 9.82 -0.26
N ALA A 56 3.95 10.44 -1.13
CA ALA A 56 4.83 11.55 -0.76
C ALA A 56 4.32 12.81 -1.46
N MET A 57 4.11 13.88 -0.70
CA MET A 57 3.53 15.11 -1.22
C MET A 57 4.20 16.35 -0.64
N THR A 58 4.01 17.49 -1.30
CA THR A 58 4.37 18.79 -0.77
C THR A 58 3.46 19.21 0.38
N LEU A 59 3.85 20.24 1.16
CA LEU A 59 3.04 20.78 2.27
C LEU A 59 1.65 21.21 1.81
N ASP A 60 1.52 21.72 0.60
CA ASP A 60 0.26 22.12 -0.03
C ASP A 60 -0.41 20.98 -0.84
N GLY A 61 -0.04 19.71 -0.56
CA GLY A 61 -0.74 18.52 -1.02
C GLY A 61 -0.55 18.20 -2.50
N LYS A 62 0.65 18.27 -3.07
CA LYS A 62 0.94 17.90 -4.46
C LYS A 62 1.92 16.75 -4.53
N ILE A 63 1.58 15.72 -5.31
CA ILE A 63 2.45 14.56 -5.59
C ILE A 63 3.30 14.76 -6.84
N ALA A 64 3.01 15.77 -7.64
CA ALA A 64 3.78 16.18 -8.82
C ALA A 64 3.43 17.61 -9.20
N ALA A 65 4.32 18.27 -9.93
CA ALA A 65 4.03 19.51 -10.63
C ALA A 65 3.02 19.27 -11.78
N ASN A 66 2.47 20.32 -12.38
CA ASN A 66 1.56 20.20 -13.53
C ASN A 66 2.22 19.52 -14.75
N SER A 67 3.52 19.60 -14.87
CA SER A 67 4.31 18.89 -15.91
C SER A 67 4.37 17.37 -15.70
N GLY A 68 3.96 16.89 -14.51
CA GLY A 68 4.15 15.50 -14.10
C GLY A 68 5.49 15.24 -13.40
N ASP A 69 6.38 16.24 -13.31
CA ASP A 69 7.63 16.09 -12.57
C ASP A 69 7.37 15.92 -11.06
N SER A 70 7.89 14.82 -10.51
CA SER A 70 7.72 14.42 -9.10
C SER A 70 9.05 14.20 -8.36
N ARG A 71 10.19 14.35 -9.03
CA ARG A 71 11.53 14.00 -8.48
C ARG A 71 12.28 15.24 -8.00
N TRP A 72 12.72 15.31 -6.74
CA TRP A 72 12.36 14.45 -5.61
C TRP A 72 11.54 15.28 -4.63
N ILE A 73 10.36 14.81 -4.26
CA ILE A 73 9.51 15.50 -3.27
C ILE A 73 10.09 15.27 -1.88
N SER A 74 10.16 14.01 -1.43
CA SER A 74 10.62 13.64 -0.09
C SER A 74 12.14 13.40 -0.01
N SER A 75 12.65 13.35 1.22
CA SER A 75 14.06 13.10 1.55
C SER A 75 14.48 11.63 1.31
N ASP A 76 15.78 11.38 1.38
CA ASP A 76 16.36 10.02 1.26
C ASP A 76 15.89 9.13 2.39
N SER A 77 15.85 9.66 3.63
CA SER A 77 15.31 8.93 4.79
C SER A 77 13.86 8.49 4.57
N SER A 78 13.03 9.36 4.03
CA SER A 78 11.65 9.02 3.69
C SER A 78 11.55 8.00 2.56
N ARG A 79 12.44 8.04 1.57
CA ARG A 79 12.51 7.01 0.52
C ARG A 79 12.99 5.67 1.08
N LEU A 80 13.95 5.66 2.01
CA LEU A 80 14.36 4.46 2.72
C LEU A 80 13.18 3.82 3.49
N LEU A 81 12.33 4.64 4.16
CA LEU A 81 11.11 4.13 4.80
C LEU A 81 10.20 3.40 3.82
N VAL A 82 10.07 3.91 2.59
CA VAL A 82 9.29 3.23 1.55
C VAL A 82 9.89 1.87 1.18
N HIS A 83 11.23 1.76 1.11
CA HIS A 83 11.87 0.47 0.87
C HIS A 83 11.71 -0.50 2.06
N LYS A 84 11.72 0.02 3.29
CA LYS A 84 11.34 -0.77 4.48
C LYS A 84 9.89 -1.29 4.37
N LEU A 85 8.95 -0.43 3.95
CA LEU A 85 7.56 -0.84 3.75
C LEU A 85 7.41 -1.88 2.64
N ARG A 86 8.11 -1.74 1.51
CA ARG A 86 8.10 -2.72 0.43
C ARG A 86 8.55 -4.11 0.88
N SER A 87 9.51 -4.20 1.82
CA SER A 87 9.94 -5.49 2.39
C SER A 87 8.95 -6.09 3.39
N LYS A 88 7.82 -5.41 3.66
CA LYS A 88 6.78 -5.85 4.61
C LYS A 88 5.41 -6.06 3.98
N VAL A 89 5.29 -5.85 2.68
CA VAL A 89 4.06 -6.08 1.93
C VAL A 89 4.24 -7.16 0.88
N ASP A 90 3.16 -7.87 0.56
CA ASP A 90 3.18 -8.95 -0.44
C ASP A 90 3.12 -8.41 -1.87
N ALA A 91 2.56 -7.20 -2.06
CA ALA A 91 2.41 -6.60 -3.38
C ALA A 91 2.57 -5.07 -3.36
N VAL A 92 3.05 -4.52 -4.49
CA VAL A 92 3.06 -3.07 -4.76
C VAL A 92 2.25 -2.79 -6.02
N ILE A 93 1.24 -1.92 -5.87
CA ILE A 93 0.27 -1.59 -6.92
C ILE A 93 0.60 -0.22 -7.51
N VAL A 94 0.69 -0.15 -8.84
CA VAL A 94 0.80 1.09 -9.59
C VAL A 94 -0.23 1.14 -10.72
N GLY A 95 -0.61 2.35 -11.13
CA GLY A 95 -1.44 2.56 -12.33
C GLY A 95 -0.58 2.71 -13.59
N LYS A 96 -1.21 2.55 -14.75
CA LYS A 96 -0.56 2.65 -16.07
C LYS A 96 0.23 3.95 -16.30
N ASN A 97 -0.22 5.07 -15.77
CA ASN A 97 0.47 6.36 -15.96
C ASN A 97 1.79 6.40 -15.16
N THR A 98 1.79 5.92 -13.91
CA THR A 98 3.01 5.76 -13.11
C THR A 98 3.99 4.80 -13.79
N PHE A 99 3.48 3.68 -14.33
CA PHE A 99 4.29 2.73 -15.09
C PHE A 99 4.99 3.39 -16.29
N LEU A 100 4.26 4.17 -17.09
CA LEU A 100 4.79 4.81 -18.30
C LEU A 100 5.76 5.96 -17.98
N ASN A 101 5.45 6.78 -16.96
CA ASN A 101 6.22 7.99 -16.66
C ASN A 101 7.49 7.69 -15.87
N ASP A 102 7.44 6.72 -14.94
CA ASP A 102 8.51 6.54 -13.97
C ASP A 102 9.39 5.32 -14.26
N ASN A 103 8.95 4.40 -15.14
CA ASN A 103 9.59 3.09 -15.38
C ASN A 103 10.00 2.40 -14.06
N PRO A 104 9.06 2.16 -13.14
CA PRO A 104 9.37 1.83 -11.76
C PRO A 104 9.85 0.38 -11.61
N SER A 105 10.89 0.17 -10.81
CA SER A 105 11.36 -1.18 -10.45
C SER A 105 10.52 -1.82 -9.36
N LEU A 106 9.93 -1.05 -8.45
CA LEU A 106 9.12 -1.47 -7.30
C LEU A 106 9.76 -2.52 -6.38
N ASN A 107 11.08 -2.65 -6.44
CA ASN A 107 11.88 -3.56 -5.61
C ASN A 107 12.37 -2.91 -4.32
N VAL A 108 12.98 -3.70 -3.46
CA VAL A 108 13.67 -3.27 -2.25
C VAL A 108 15.15 -3.03 -2.57
N ARG A 109 15.67 -1.83 -2.31
CA ARG A 109 17.05 -1.42 -2.64
C ARG A 109 17.67 -0.64 -1.49
N PRO A 110 18.10 -1.30 -0.40
CA PRO A 110 18.71 -0.62 0.73
C PRO A 110 20.08 0.00 0.40
N GLY A 111 20.80 -0.55 -0.56
CA GLY A 111 22.14 -0.07 -0.97
C GLY A 111 22.16 1.28 -1.69
N ASP A 112 21.01 1.81 -2.12
CA ASP A 112 20.89 3.11 -2.77
C ASP A 112 20.90 4.29 -1.76
N PHE A 113 21.00 4.02 -0.44
CA PHE A 113 20.87 5.04 0.60
C PHE A 113 22.17 5.23 1.39
N SER A 114 22.42 6.48 1.78
CA SER A 114 23.57 6.84 2.61
C SER A 114 23.41 6.37 4.07
N GLU A 115 24.54 6.27 4.80
CA GLU A 115 24.53 5.98 6.24
C GLU A 115 23.73 7.05 7.03
N GLU A 116 23.72 8.31 6.57
CA GLU A 116 22.92 9.38 7.16
C GLU A 116 21.42 9.09 7.04
N ALA A 117 20.96 8.52 5.92
CA ALA A 117 19.57 8.11 5.76
C ALA A 117 19.17 7.02 6.76
N PHE A 118 20.06 6.07 7.05
CA PHE A 118 19.83 5.06 8.09
C PHE A 118 19.88 5.65 9.50
N SER A 119 20.86 6.48 9.81
CA SER A 119 21.03 7.08 11.14
C SER A 119 19.88 8.02 11.53
N SER A 120 19.17 8.61 10.57
CA SER A 120 17.97 9.41 10.86
C SER A 120 16.83 8.61 11.50
N PHE A 121 16.86 7.27 11.43
CA PHE A 121 15.96 6.39 12.17
C PHE A 121 16.50 6.00 13.55
N ASP A 122 17.80 6.10 13.79
CA ASP A 122 18.43 5.76 15.07
C ASP A 122 18.34 6.91 16.09
N MET A 123 18.16 8.15 15.63
CA MET A 123 18.12 9.36 16.49
C MET A 123 16.81 9.57 17.26
N GLY A 124 15.99 8.54 17.40
CA GLY A 124 14.75 8.57 18.18
C GLY A 124 13.58 9.16 17.38
N ILE A 125 12.76 8.28 16.88
CA ILE A 125 11.51 8.66 16.21
C ILE A 125 10.54 9.10 17.29
N ASN A 126 10.23 10.39 17.34
CA ASN A 126 9.12 10.88 18.14
C ASN A 126 7.81 10.52 17.46
N LEU A 127 7.29 9.34 17.77
CA LEU A 127 5.91 9.00 17.45
C LEU A 127 4.99 9.81 18.36
N THR A 128 4.16 10.65 17.77
CA THR A 128 3.13 11.40 18.49
C THR A 128 1.75 10.92 18.05
N GLY A 129 0.81 10.95 18.96
CA GLY A 129 -0.54 10.40 18.74
C GLY A 129 -0.70 9.04 19.39
N ARG A 130 -1.61 8.22 18.86
CA ARG A 130 -1.80 6.86 19.35
C ARG A 130 -0.58 6.01 19.01
N TYR A 131 -0.14 5.21 19.99
CA TYR A 131 0.94 4.24 19.75
C TYR A 131 0.58 3.31 18.60
N ASN A 132 1.47 3.20 17.61
CA ASN A 132 1.31 2.39 16.42
C ASN A 132 2.47 1.40 16.32
N PHE A 133 2.21 0.17 16.74
CA PHE A 133 3.22 -0.88 16.79
C PHE A 133 3.74 -1.24 15.39
N PHE A 134 2.88 -1.23 14.36
CA PHE A 134 3.30 -1.47 12.99
C PHE A 134 4.34 -0.46 12.52
N LEU A 135 4.15 0.84 12.83
CA LEU A 135 5.12 1.88 12.48
C LEU A 135 6.43 1.72 13.26
N GLU A 136 6.35 1.40 14.57
CA GLU A 136 7.56 1.19 15.36
C GLU A 136 8.41 0.04 14.80
N GLU A 137 7.79 -1.09 14.48
CA GLU A 137 8.46 -2.21 13.83
C GLU A 137 9.00 -1.83 12.44
N LEU A 138 8.23 -1.08 11.65
CA LEU A 138 8.68 -0.61 10.34
C LEU A 138 9.93 0.28 10.46
N PHE A 139 9.97 1.18 11.45
CA PHE A 139 11.13 2.04 11.66
C PHE A 139 12.37 1.27 12.09
N ARG A 140 12.21 0.26 12.95
CA ARG A 140 13.31 -0.61 13.42
C ARG A 140 13.76 -1.62 12.37
N ALA A 141 12.89 -1.99 11.44
CA ALA A 141 13.21 -3.00 10.42
C ALA A 141 14.37 -2.55 9.53
N LYS A 142 15.23 -3.49 9.18
CA LYS A 142 16.13 -3.34 8.04
C LYS A 142 15.38 -3.78 6.78
N PRO A 143 15.46 -3.02 5.68
CA PRO A 143 14.87 -3.49 4.43
C PRO A 143 15.62 -4.73 3.97
N ASP A 144 14.88 -5.78 3.65
CA ASP A 144 15.45 -7.05 3.19
C ASP A 144 15.43 -7.07 1.65
N PRO A 145 16.59 -7.04 0.99
CA PRO A 145 16.69 -7.02 -0.47
C PRO A 145 16.27 -8.34 -1.12
N ASP A 146 16.24 -9.45 -0.37
CA ASP A 146 15.83 -10.76 -0.87
C ASP A 146 14.31 -10.91 -0.92
N ILE A 147 13.56 -9.98 -0.27
CA ILE A 147 12.11 -9.92 -0.34
C ILE A 147 11.69 -9.01 -1.49
N GLU A 148 11.12 -9.58 -2.54
CA GLU A 148 10.54 -8.84 -3.65
C GLU A 148 9.02 -8.97 -3.66
N PRO A 149 8.27 -7.86 -3.39
CA PRO A 149 6.82 -7.87 -3.48
C PRO A 149 6.35 -8.09 -4.93
N LEU A 150 5.19 -8.72 -5.10
CA LEU A 150 4.53 -8.85 -6.40
C LEU A 150 4.27 -7.46 -6.99
N ARG A 151 4.76 -7.20 -8.20
CA ARG A 151 4.48 -5.96 -8.94
C ARG A 151 3.14 -6.05 -9.61
N VAL A 152 2.25 -5.10 -9.30
CA VAL A 152 0.87 -5.09 -9.81
C VAL A 152 0.65 -3.84 -10.65
N LEU A 153 0.35 -4.02 -11.94
CA LEU A 153 0.00 -2.94 -12.85
C LEU A 153 -1.51 -2.94 -13.10
N ILE A 154 -2.18 -1.84 -12.76
CA ILE A 154 -3.60 -1.65 -13.02
C ILE A 154 -3.81 -0.82 -14.28
N GLY A 155 -4.64 -1.37 -15.16
CA GLY A 155 -4.96 -0.79 -16.47
C GLY A 155 -3.96 -1.18 -17.55
N MET A 156 -4.45 -1.36 -18.78
CA MET A 156 -3.61 -1.65 -19.94
C MET A 156 -2.82 -0.39 -20.33
N PRO A 157 -1.47 -0.42 -20.36
CA PRO A 157 -0.67 0.72 -20.78
C PRO A 157 -0.85 0.99 -22.28
N ASP A 158 -0.44 2.17 -22.73
CA ASP A 158 -0.50 2.52 -24.16
C ASP A 158 0.59 1.81 -24.99
N TYR A 159 1.71 1.48 -24.38
CA TYR A 159 2.82 0.70 -24.94
C TYR A 159 3.68 0.12 -23.81
N ILE A 160 4.55 -0.81 -24.15
CA ILE A 160 5.58 -1.32 -23.22
C ILE A 160 6.90 -0.63 -23.56
N PRO A 161 7.49 0.17 -22.64
CA PRO A 161 8.79 0.77 -22.88
C PRO A 161 9.88 -0.30 -23.05
N GLU A 162 10.81 -0.07 -23.97
CA GLU A 162 12.00 -0.90 -24.10
C GLU A 162 12.83 -0.82 -22.81
N GLY A 163 13.33 -1.96 -22.32
CA GLY A 163 14.06 -2.01 -21.05
C GLY A 163 13.20 -1.71 -19.82
N SER A 164 11.90 -2.02 -19.87
CA SER A 164 10.99 -1.81 -18.75
C SER A 164 11.44 -2.56 -17.49
N ASN A 165 11.72 -1.81 -16.42
CA ASN A 165 12.07 -2.35 -15.11
C ASN A 165 10.94 -3.16 -14.48
N PHE A 166 9.69 -2.84 -14.81
CA PHE A 166 8.53 -3.55 -14.31
C PHE A 166 8.49 -5.01 -14.79
N PHE A 167 8.87 -5.26 -16.04
CA PHE A 167 8.85 -6.57 -16.70
C PHE A 167 10.21 -7.31 -16.70
N ARG A 168 11.14 -6.94 -15.79
CA ARG A 168 12.49 -7.53 -15.71
C ARG A 168 12.53 -9.04 -15.45
N ASP A 169 11.50 -9.57 -14.77
CA ASP A 169 11.34 -10.99 -14.38
C ASP A 169 9.85 -11.33 -14.32
N ASP A 170 9.49 -12.54 -13.84
CA ASP A 170 8.12 -13.06 -13.81
C ASP A 170 7.32 -12.67 -12.55
N ASN A 171 7.88 -11.88 -11.63
CA ASN A 171 7.21 -11.49 -10.39
C ASN A 171 6.31 -10.26 -10.59
N TYR A 172 5.34 -10.36 -11.51
CA TYR A 172 4.37 -9.30 -11.77
C TYR A 172 3.00 -9.86 -12.18
N VAL A 173 1.99 -9.00 -12.13
CA VAL A 173 0.68 -9.22 -12.75
C VAL A 173 0.16 -7.91 -13.34
N VAL A 174 -0.47 -7.99 -14.51
CA VAL A 174 -1.19 -6.88 -15.14
C VAL A 174 -2.68 -7.17 -15.05
N ILE A 175 -3.45 -6.25 -14.47
CA ILE A 175 -4.90 -6.39 -14.29
C ILE A 175 -5.58 -5.28 -15.08
N THR A 176 -6.51 -5.63 -15.96
CA THR A 176 -7.19 -4.67 -16.83
C THR A 176 -8.61 -5.11 -17.16
N SER A 177 -9.48 -4.16 -17.57
CA SER A 177 -10.79 -4.49 -18.09
C SER A 177 -10.72 -5.01 -19.51
N LYS A 178 -11.66 -5.86 -19.91
CA LYS A 178 -11.79 -6.38 -21.29
C LYS A 178 -11.92 -5.24 -22.30
N LYS A 179 -12.64 -4.20 -21.95
CA LYS A 179 -12.78 -2.99 -22.79
C LYS A 179 -11.42 -2.33 -23.02
N SER A 180 -10.68 -2.02 -21.97
CA SER A 180 -9.36 -1.38 -22.06
C SER A 180 -8.36 -2.26 -22.80
N TYR A 181 -8.36 -3.57 -22.55
CA TYR A 181 -7.53 -4.53 -23.26
C TYR A 181 -7.79 -4.49 -24.77
N ASN A 182 -9.05 -4.67 -25.21
CA ASN A 182 -9.40 -4.69 -26.62
C ASN A 182 -9.05 -3.38 -27.34
N GLU A 183 -9.35 -2.23 -26.70
CA GLU A 183 -9.05 -0.91 -27.28
C GLU A 183 -7.55 -0.68 -27.49
N LYS A 184 -6.72 -1.11 -26.54
CA LYS A 184 -5.27 -0.90 -26.59
C LYS A 184 -4.55 -1.87 -27.52
N ILE A 185 -4.91 -3.16 -27.49
CA ILE A 185 -4.36 -4.19 -28.39
C ILE A 185 -4.67 -3.87 -29.85
N ALA A 186 -5.89 -3.38 -30.14
CA ALA A 186 -6.26 -3.00 -31.51
C ALA A 186 -5.44 -1.85 -32.08
N LYS A 187 -4.95 -0.95 -31.21
CA LYS A 187 -4.24 0.27 -31.61
C LYS A 187 -2.71 0.15 -31.62
N ASN A 188 -2.15 -0.89 -30.98
CA ASN A 188 -0.72 -0.98 -30.78
C ASN A 188 -0.16 -2.39 -31.01
N SER A 189 0.63 -2.55 -32.05
CA SER A 189 1.29 -3.82 -32.40
C SER A 189 2.32 -4.27 -31.38
N ASN A 190 2.97 -3.34 -30.67
CA ASN A 190 3.90 -3.65 -29.58
C ASN A 190 3.20 -4.41 -28.46
N LEU A 191 2.01 -3.95 -28.03
CA LEU A 191 1.21 -4.65 -27.02
C LEU A 191 0.68 -6.00 -27.51
N LYS A 192 0.26 -6.09 -28.78
CA LYS A 192 -0.25 -7.32 -29.37
C LYS A 192 0.78 -8.44 -29.39
N ASN A 193 2.04 -8.08 -29.61
CA ASN A 193 3.15 -9.01 -29.75
C ASN A 193 3.92 -9.21 -28.42
N PHE A 194 3.59 -8.45 -27.36
CA PHE A 194 4.25 -8.58 -26.09
C PHE A 194 3.80 -9.86 -25.37
N ASP A 195 4.77 -10.68 -24.98
CA ASP A 195 4.51 -11.89 -24.18
C ASP A 195 4.35 -11.51 -22.69
N PHE A 196 3.11 -11.47 -22.23
CA PHE A 196 2.79 -11.26 -20.82
C PHE A 196 3.04 -12.51 -19.94
N ARG A 197 3.59 -13.59 -20.46
CA ARG A 197 3.95 -14.81 -19.73
C ARG A 197 2.82 -15.31 -18.83
N GLN A 198 1.58 -15.27 -19.33
CA GLN A 198 0.35 -15.64 -18.59
C GLN A 198 0.10 -14.80 -17.32
N ARG A 199 0.69 -13.61 -17.22
CA ARG A 199 0.55 -12.67 -16.09
C ARG A 199 -0.42 -11.53 -16.38
N LEU A 200 -1.21 -11.63 -17.44
CA LEU A 200 -2.25 -10.68 -17.80
C LEU A 200 -3.62 -11.25 -17.38
N VAL A 201 -4.32 -10.53 -16.51
CA VAL A 201 -5.65 -10.88 -16.03
C VAL A 201 -6.64 -9.84 -16.56
N VAL A 202 -7.57 -10.31 -17.38
CA VAL A 202 -8.58 -9.47 -18.03
C VAL A 202 -9.93 -9.68 -17.38
N GLY A 203 -10.44 -8.63 -16.72
CA GLY A 203 -11.74 -8.66 -16.05
C GLY A 203 -12.88 -8.27 -16.97
N GLU A 204 -14.00 -8.96 -16.84
CA GLU A 204 -15.26 -8.62 -17.48
C GLU A 204 -16.14 -7.85 -16.48
N TYR A 205 -15.99 -6.54 -16.41
CA TYR A 205 -16.86 -5.66 -15.66
C TYR A 205 -17.20 -4.42 -16.47
N ASP A 206 -18.49 -4.13 -16.56
CA ASP A 206 -19.01 -2.96 -17.26
C ASP A 206 -19.15 -1.75 -16.31
N ASP A 207 -19.21 -2.02 -15.01
CA ASP A 207 -19.35 -1.02 -13.96
C ASP A 207 -17.99 -0.73 -13.32
N PRO A 208 -17.47 0.52 -13.42
CA PRO A 208 -16.22 0.93 -12.77
C PRO A 208 -16.20 0.68 -11.25
N SER A 209 -17.37 0.64 -10.58
CA SER A 209 -17.45 0.34 -9.15
C SER A 209 -17.01 -1.09 -8.82
N LYS A 210 -17.11 -2.02 -9.78
CA LYS A 210 -16.67 -3.41 -9.65
C LYS A 210 -15.20 -3.63 -9.96
N GLU A 211 -14.52 -2.63 -10.50
CA GLU A 211 -13.10 -2.73 -10.87
C GLU A 211 -12.24 -3.07 -9.66
N VAL A 212 -12.42 -2.35 -8.57
CA VAL A 212 -11.60 -2.54 -7.36
C VAL A 212 -11.89 -3.89 -6.71
N ASP A 213 -13.15 -4.32 -6.66
CA ASP A 213 -13.49 -5.64 -6.13
C ASP A 213 -12.81 -6.75 -6.94
N PHE A 214 -12.84 -6.65 -8.28
CA PHE A 214 -12.13 -7.58 -9.15
C PHE A 214 -10.61 -7.58 -8.90
N ILE A 215 -9.99 -6.39 -8.76
CA ILE A 215 -8.57 -6.28 -8.43
C ILE A 215 -8.26 -6.99 -7.10
N LEU A 216 -9.07 -6.76 -6.06
CA LEU A 216 -8.88 -7.38 -4.75
C LEU A 216 -9.02 -8.91 -4.79
N GLU A 217 -9.93 -9.45 -5.60
CA GLU A 217 -10.06 -10.90 -5.81
C GLU A 217 -8.83 -11.48 -6.54
N VAL A 218 -8.30 -10.79 -7.55
CA VAL A 218 -7.06 -11.21 -8.22
C VAL A 218 -5.88 -11.19 -7.25
N LEU A 219 -5.73 -10.15 -6.44
CA LEU A 219 -4.68 -10.07 -5.41
C LEU A 219 -4.81 -11.22 -4.40
N LYS A 220 -6.03 -11.50 -3.94
CA LYS A 220 -6.30 -12.63 -3.05
C LYS A 220 -5.90 -13.97 -3.69
N ALA A 221 -6.22 -14.19 -4.95
CA ALA A 221 -5.86 -15.41 -5.69
C ALA A 221 -4.33 -15.59 -5.81
N HIS A 222 -3.56 -14.49 -5.74
CA HIS A 222 -2.10 -14.50 -5.66
C HIS A 222 -1.56 -14.61 -4.23
N GLY A 223 -2.41 -14.81 -3.23
CA GLY A 223 -2.00 -14.92 -1.82
C GLY A 223 -1.63 -13.60 -1.14
N VAL A 224 -1.95 -12.47 -1.76
CA VAL A 224 -1.63 -11.14 -1.23
C VAL A 224 -2.52 -10.83 -0.02
N MET A 225 -1.90 -10.64 1.14
CA MET A 225 -2.56 -10.21 2.38
C MET A 225 -2.42 -8.70 2.58
N HIS A 226 -1.23 -8.15 2.32
CA HIS A 226 -0.94 -6.72 2.41
C HIS A 226 -0.46 -6.20 1.07
N ALA A 227 -1.08 -5.13 0.58
CA ALA A 227 -0.63 -4.46 -0.63
C ALA A 227 -0.40 -2.97 -0.40
N MET A 228 0.72 -2.45 -0.91
CA MET A 228 1.00 -1.03 -0.95
C MET A 228 0.52 -0.44 -2.27
N LEU A 229 -0.41 0.51 -2.20
CA LEU A 229 -0.83 1.34 -3.33
C LEU A 229 0.11 2.53 -3.44
N GLU A 230 1.00 2.49 -4.43
CA GLU A 230 2.02 3.51 -4.73
C GLU A 230 1.77 4.12 -6.12
N GLY A 231 0.52 4.42 -6.38
CA GLY A 231 0.07 4.95 -7.65
C GLY A 231 -0.01 6.47 -7.67
N GLY A 232 -0.27 7.01 -8.88
CA GLY A 232 -0.62 8.41 -9.06
C GLY A 232 -2.08 8.70 -8.64
N SER A 233 -2.46 9.97 -8.77
CA SER A 233 -3.74 10.52 -8.34
C SER A 233 -4.98 9.72 -8.80
N GLY A 234 -4.97 9.23 -10.05
CA GLY A 234 -6.12 8.52 -10.63
C GLY A 234 -6.39 7.17 -9.96
N ILE A 235 -5.39 6.28 -9.88
CA ILE A 235 -5.57 4.96 -9.26
C ILE A 235 -5.84 5.07 -7.75
N ASN A 236 -5.20 6.04 -7.07
CA ASN A 236 -5.52 6.34 -5.67
C ASN A 236 -6.99 6.76 -5.52
N GLY A 237 -7.49 7.59 -6.46
CA GLY A 237 -8.90 7.99 -6.51
C GLY A 237 -9.86 6.82 -6.73
N THR A 238 -9.51 5.89 -7.63
CA THR A 238 -10.30 4.68 -7.87
C THR A 238 -10.45 3.85 -6.59
N PHE A 239 -9.35 3.58 -5.88
CA PHE A 239 -9.40 2.84 -4.61
C PHE A 239 -10.08 3.61 -3.49
N PHE A 240 -9.89 4.94 -3.44
CA PHE A 240 -10.56 5.81 -2.47
C PHE A 240 -12.08 5.80 -2.64
N ASN A 241 -12.57 6.01 -3.86
CA ASN A 241 -14.01 6.02 -4.18
C ASN A 241 -14.68 4.67 -3.88
N ALA A 242 -13.96 3.56 -4.08
CA ALA A 242 -14.42 2.22 -3.72
C ALA A 242 -14.36 1.95 -2.20
N GLY A 243 -13.83 2.89 -1.41
CA GLY A 243 -13.61 2.69 0.02
C GLY A 243 -12.65 1.54 0.33
N ALA A 244 -11.72 1.22 -0.56
CA ALA A 244 -10.86 0.04 -0.49
C ALA A 244 -9.53 0.29 0.24
N ILE A 245 -9.19 1.55 0.56
CA ILE A 245 -7.99 1.90 1.30
C ILE A 245 -8.24 1.70 2.79
N ASP A 246 -7.39 0.94 3.45
CA ASP A 246 -7.49 0.65 4.89
C ASP A 246 -6.61 1.56 5.74
N MET A 247 -5.41 1.91 5.22
CA MET A 247 -4.43 2.75 5.90
C MET A 247 -3.90 3.80 4.92
N PHE A 248 -3.83 5.04 5.38
CA PHE A 248 -3.18 6.15 4.69
C PHE A 248 -1.84 6.40 5.34
N MET A 249 -0.77 6.39 4.54
CA MET A 249 0.61 6.62 4.97
C MET A 249 1.21 7.73 4.11
N TYR A 250 1.10 8.97 4.59
CA TYR A 250 1.46 10.16 3.83
C TYR A 250 2.70 10.84 4.38
N ILE A 251 3.67 11.05 3.51
CA ILE A 251 4.91 11.76 3.79
C ILE A 251 4.78 13.18 3.26
N ILE A 252 4.84 14.17 4.14
CA ILE A 252 4.72 15.58 3.82
C ILE A 252 6.11 16.22 3.83
N ALA A 253 6.59 16.62 2.66
CA ALA A 253 7.84 17.34 2.53
C ALA A 253 7.63 18.85 2.77
N PRO A 254 8.61 19.58 3.35
CA PRO A 254 8.55 21.03 3.55
C PRO A 254 8.81 21.80 2.25
N LYS A 255 7.98 21.53 1.24
CA LYS A 255 7.96 22.16 -0.08
C LYS A 255 6.56 22.67 -0.36
N VAL A 256 6.47 23.75 -1.13
CA VAL A 256 5.20 24.30 -1.64
C VAL A 256 5.30 24.38 -3.16
N ALA A 257 4.37 23.74 -3.85
CA ALA A 257 4.36 23.67 -5.31
C ALA A 257 3.34 24.64 -5.95
N GLY A 258 2.34 25.09 -5.20
CA GLY A 258 1.23 25.88 -5.72
C GLY A 258 0.25 24.99 -6.49
N ASN A 259 0.19 25.16 -7.82
CA ASN A 259 -0.64 24.29 -8.64
C ASN A 259 0.10 23.00 -9.02
N GLY A 260 -0.59 21.87 -8.98
CA GLY A 260 0.02 20.56 -9.26
C GLY A 260 -0.99 19.41 -9.09
N ILE A 261 -0.51 18.18 -9.24
CA ILE A 261 -1.33 16.97 -9.18
C ILE A 261 -1.60 16.60 -7.72
N PRO A 262 -2.88 16.44 -7.29
CA PRO A 262 -3.22 16.04 -5.93
C PRO A 262 -2.93 14.54 -5.70
N PRO A 263 -2.83 14.08 -4.43
CA PRO A 263 -2.59 12.66 -4.11
C PRO A 263 -3.76 11.75 -4.47
N ILE A 264 -4.98 12.28 -4.45
CA ILE A 264 -6.22 11.56 -4.76
C ILE A 264 -7.07 12.40 -5.71
N SER A 265 -7.45 11.82 -6.85
CA SER A 265 -8.46 12.33 -7.76
C SER A 265 -9.77 11.56 -7.54
N GLY A 266 -10.35 11.74 -6.37
CA GLY A 266 -11.60 11.11 -5.96
C GLY A 266 -12.83 11.95 -6.28
N ALA A 267 -14.01 11.40 -5.99
CA ALA A 267 -15.25 12.15 -6.01
C ALA A 267 -15.19 13.32 -5.02
N PRO A 268 -15.66 14.52 -5.41
CA PRO A 268 -15.65 15.66 -4.52
C PRO A 268 -16.63 15.44 -3.35
N VAL A 269 -16.26 15.95 -2.18
CA VAL A 269 -17.20 16.09 -1.06
C VAL A 269 -17.82 17.48 -1.13
N GLU A 270 -19.12 17.59 -0.83
CA GLU A 270 -19.80 18.88 -0.82
C GLU A 270 -19.51 19.68 0.45
N LYS A 271 -19.31 18.98 1.56
CA LYS A 271 -19.01 19.59 2.87
C LYS A 271 -17.80 18.92 3.49
N ILE A 272 -17.04 19.66 4.26
CA ILE A 272 -15.90 19.11 5.00
C ILE A 272 -16.33 18.05 6.03
N SER A 273 -17.57 18.14 6.55
CA SER A 273 -18.14 17.10 7.41
C SER A 273 -18.27 15.73 6.73
N ASP A 274 -18.30 15.70 5.40
CA ASP A 274 -18.45 14.48 4.60
C ASP A 274 -17.07 13.87 4.24
N ALA A 275 -15.98 14.57 4.60
CA ALA A 275 -14.63 14.07 4.40
C ALA A 275 -14.37 12.84 5.27
N LEU A 276 -13.59 11.89 4.73
CA LEU A 276 -13.17 10.71 5.46
C LEU A 276 -12.33 11.11 6.68
N LEU A 277 -12.83 10.83 7.87
CA LEU A 277 -12.07 10.96 9.11
C LEU A 277 -11.18 9.73 9.30
N LEU A 278 -9.91 9.94 9.57
CA LEU A 278 -8.98 8.87 9.91
C LEU A 278 -8.93 8.63 11.41
N TYR A 279 -8.83 7.37 11.78
CA TYR A 279 -8.72 6.90 13.16
C TYR A 279 -7.29 6.47 13.49
N ASP A 280 -6.99 6.36 14.77
CA ASP A 280 -5.69 5.88 15.27
C ASP A 280 -4.50 6.60 14.62
N VAL A 281 -4.62 7.93 14.48
CA VAL A 281 -3.64 8.75 13.78
C VAL A 281 -2.33 8.82 14.56
N THR A 282 -1.23 8.56 13.86
CA THR A 282 0.15 8.67 14.37
C THR A 282 0.95 9.56 13.44
N THR A 283 1.81 10.40 14.01
CA THR A 283 2.75 11.24 13.26
C THR A 283 4.19 10.96 13.67
N ALA A 284 5.13 11.15 12.75
CA ALA A 284 6.55 11.02 13.00
C ALA A 284 7.36 12.02 12.16
N SER A 285 8.47 12.52 12.69
CA SER A 285 9.46 13.26 11.92
C SER A 285 10.46 12.28 11.28
N ILE A 286 10.73 12.44 9.99
CA ILE A 286 11.69 11.62 9.24
C ILE A 286 12.65 12.56 8.53
N GLY A 287 13.80 12.83 9.13
CA GLY A 287 14.68 13.90 8.68
C GLY A 287 13.90 15.23 8.67
N ARG A 288 13.78 15.85 7.49
CA ARG A 288 13.00 17.11 7.34
C ARG A 288 11.52 16.90 7.02
N ASP A 289 11.10 15.67 6.72
CA ASP A 289 9.75 15.36 6.32
C ASP A 289 8.90 14.95 7.53
N ILE A 290 7.58 15.03 7.38
CA ILE A 290 6.61 14.60 8.40
C ILE A 290 5.81 13.44 7.81
N LEU A 291 5.80 12.31 8.52
CA LEU A 291 4.92 11.19 8.26
C LEU A 291 3.61 11.38 9.01
N ILE A 292 2.49 11.16 8.35
CA ILE A 292 1.16 11.01 8.95
C ILE A 292 0.60 9.66 8.52
N CYS A 293 0.22 8.84 9.51
CA CYS A 293 -0.47 7.59 9.29
C CYS A 293 -1.81 7.58 9.99
N GLY A 294 -2.82 7.00 9.36
CA GLY A 294 -4.15 6.83 9.95
C GLY A 294 -4.93 5.74 9.24
N TYR A 295 -5.91 5.20 9.92
CA TYR A 295 -6.74 4.10 9.43
C TYR A 295 -8.14 4.58 9.07
N LYS A 296 -8.74 3.98 8.06
CA LYS A 296 -10.13 4.25 7.66
C LYS A 296 -11.13 3.84 8.73
N GLU A 297 -10.87 2.74 9.43
CA GLU A 297 -11.76 2.19 10.45
C GLU A 297 -11.06 2.22 11.81
N GLN A 298 -11.82 2.65 12.84
CA GLN A 298 -11.35 2.53 14.22
C GLN A 298 -11.24 1.05 14.59
N TYR A 299 -10.16 0.70 15.28
CA TYR A 299 -10.02 -0.66 15.76
C TYR A 299 -10.98 -0.91 16.92
N ASN A 300 -11.89 -1.84 16.74
CA ASN A 300 -12.79 -2.29 17.81
C ASN A 300 -12.19 -3.51 18.52
N PHE A 301 -11.85 -3.34 19.81
CA PHE A 301 -11.27 -4.39 20.65
C PHE A 301 -12.33 -5.34 21.21
N GLU A 302 -13.62 -4.96 21.19
CA GLU A 302 -14.70 -5.74 21.81
C GLU A 302 -15.10 -6.98 21.00
N MET A 303 -14.60 -7.11 19.77
CA MET A 303 -14.90 -8.25 18.88
C MET A 303 -13.76 -9.29 18.83
N MET A 304 -13.03 -9.45 19.95
CA MET A 304 -11.96 -10.46 20.03
C MET A 304 -12.10 -11.40 21.22
#